data_4503ee1b0bdf867d2c9f5dcc0146bfb1
#
_entry.id   4503ee1b0bdf867d2c9f5dcc0146bfb1
#
_cell.length_a   1.000
_cell.length_b   1.000
_cell.length_c   1.000
_cell.angle_alpha   90.00
_cell.angle_beta   90.00
_cell.angle_gamma   90.00
#
_symmetry.space_group_name_H-M   'P 1'
#
loop_
_entity.id
_entity.type
_entity.pdbx_description
1 polymer ?
#
loop_
_entity_poly.entity_id
_entity_poly.type
_entity_poly.pdbx_seq_one_letter_code
_entity_poly.pdbx_strand_id
1 'polypeptide(L)'
;SLPWGTMVANLSGSLLLGLLLGALAAGATVSEEAVLLFGTGVLGAFTTMSAFAIDTIRMVETNPSSTAIMVTTTLIGSISLAWIGWRISIAFVT
;
A
#
# COMPACT_ATOMS: atom_id res chain seq x y z
N SER A 1 -15.50 7.79 13.19
CA SER A 1 -14.38 8.40 12.46
C SER A 1 -13.66 7.36 11.62
N LEU A 2 -12.90 7.82 10.65
CA LEU A 2 -12.15 6.95 9.77
C LEU A 2 -10.83 6.50 10.44
N PRO A 3 -10.34 5.27 10.14
CA PRO A 3 -9.06 4.79 10.65
C PRO A 3 -7.90 5.39 9.86
N TRP A 4 -7.61 6.66 10.09
CA TRP A 4 -6.61 7.42 9.33
C TRP A 4 -5.22 6.76 9.34
N GLY A 5 -4.79 6.22 10.50
CA GLY A 5 -3.49 5.56 10.59
C GLY A 5 -3.36 4.38 9.63
N THR A 6 -4.36 3.51 9.61
CA THR A 6 -4.41 2.36 8.70
C THR A 6 -4.46 2.81 7.25
N MET A 7 -5.27 3.82 6.94
CA MET A 7 -5.40 4.36 5.59
C MET A 7 -4.06 4.94 5.10
N VAL A 8 -3.41 5.77 5.91
CA VAL A 8 -2.11 6.35 5.55
C VAL A 8 -1.06 5.26 5.35
N ALA A 9 -1.03 4.25 6.22
CA ALA A 9 -0.10 3.14 6.08
C ALA A 9 -0.34 2.35 4.79
N ASN A 10 -1.60 2.07 4.45
CA ASN A 10 -1.95 1.38 3.21
C ASN A 10 -1.54 2.19 1.97
N LEU A 11 -1.85 3.47 1.96
CA LEU A 11 -1.58 4.34 0.82
C LEU A 11 -0.08 4.56 0.61
N SER A 12 0.64 4.91 1.67
CA SER A 12 2.08 5.12 1.58
C SER A 12 2.84 3.82 1.32
N GLY A 13 2.43 2.73 1.95
CA GLY A 13 3.02 1.41 1.70
C GLY A 13 2.85 0.96 0.26
N SER A 14 1.67 1.20 -0.33
CA SER A 14 1.39 0.87 -1.72
C SER A 14 2.28 1.67 -2.67
N LEU A 15 2.46 2.96 -2.41
CA LEU A 15 3.35 3.79 -3.21
C LEU A 15 4.79 3.29 -3.14
N LEU A 16 5.29 3.02 -1.93
CA LEU A 16 6.66 2.55 -1.72
C LEU A 16 6.89 1.19 -2.37
N LEU A 17 5.95 0.26 -2.23
CA LEU A 17 6.06 -1.05 -2.89
C LEU A 17 6.02 -0.92 -4.40
N GLY A 18 5.17 -0.06 -4.93
CA GLY A 18 5.12 0.20 -6.36
C GLY A 18 6.45 0.74 -6.88
N LEU A 19 7.05 1.69 -6.16
CA LEU A 19 8.37 2.22 -6.50
C LEU A 19 9.43 1.13 -6.51
N LEU A 20 9.47 0.30 -5.48
CA LEU A 20 10.47 -0.75 -5.37
C LEU A 20 10.29 -1.83 -6.44
N LEU A 21 9.08 -2.36 -6.59
CA LEU A 21 8.80 -3.43 -7.54
C LEU A 21 8.94 -2.95 -8.98
N GLY A 22 8.55 -1.71 -9.26
CA GLY A 22 8.73 -1.10 -10.58
C GLY A 22 10.21 -0.96 -10.93
N ALA A 23 11.03 -0.56 -9.97
CA ALA A 23 12.48 -0.47 -10.17
C ALA A 23 13.09 -1.83 -10.47
N LEU A 24 12.70 -2.86 -9.73
CA LEU A 24 13.17 -4.23 -9.95
C LEU A 24 12.74 -4.75 -11.33
N ALA A 25 11.49 -4.51 -11.70
CA ALA A 25 10.96 -4.92 -13.01
C ALA A 25 11.68 -4.23 -14.17
N ALA A 26 12.14 -3.00 -13.95
CA ALA A 26 12.89 -2.23 -14.95
C ALA A 26 14.38 -2.61 -15.01
N GLY A 27 14.82 -3.56 -14.18
CA GLY A 27 16.17 -4.09 -14.21
C GLY A 27 17.16 -3.44 -13.25
N ALA A 28 16.67 -2.71 -12.24
CA ALA A 28 17.55 -2.12 -11.23
C ALA A 28 18.30 -3.21 -10.45
N THR A 29 19.56 -2.93 -10.11
CA THR A 29 20.37 -3.84 -9.30
C THR A 29 19.84 -3.86 -7.87
N VAL A 30 19.67 -5.06 -7.30
CA VAL A 30 19.10 -5.24 -5.97
C VAL A 30 20.23 -5.39 -4.95
N SER A 31 20.30 -4.45 -4.01
CA SER A 31 21.22 -4.51 -2.88
C SER A 31 20.63 -5.33 -1.73
N GLU A 32 21.47 -5.67 -0.74
CA GLU A 32 20.99 -6.34 0.47
C GLU A 32 19.98 -5.46 1.21
N GLU A 33 20.21 -4.15 1.26
CA GLU A 33 19.27 -3.20 1.86
C GLU A 33 17.92 -3.22 1.14
N ALA A 34 17.93 -3.33 -0.19
CA ALA A 34 16.69 -3.40 -0.97
C ALA A 34 15.93 -4.68 -0.67
N VAL A 35 16.62 -5.81 -0.48
CA VAL A 35 15.99 -7.07 -0.10
C VAL A 35 15.35 -6.98 1.28
N LEU A 36 16.06 -6.38 2.24
CA LEU A 36 15.51 -6.14 3.57
C LEU A 36 14.31 -5.20 3.53
N LEU A 37 14.39 -4.15 2.75
CA LEU A 37 13.28 -3.22 2.58
C LEU A 37 12.07 -3.91 1.96
N PHE A 38 12.29 -4.76 0.95
CA PHE A 38 11.22 -5.55 0.33
C PHE A 38 10.57 -6.49 1.35
N GLY A 39 11.37 -7.22 2.13
CA GLY A 39 10.87 -8.11 3.17
C GLY A 39 10.06 -7.36 4.23
N THR A 40 10.56 -6.22 4.69
CA THR A 40 9.87 -5.36 5.64
C THR A 40 8.58 -4.84 5.04
N GLY A 41 8.60 -4.45 3.76
CA GLY A 41 7.42 -3.98 3.05
C GLY A 41 6.34 -5.04 2.92
N VAL A 42 6.72 -6.29 2.62
CA VAL A 42 5.78 -7.41 2.53
C VAL A 42 5.14 -7.68 3.89
N LEU A 43 5.95 -7.72 4.96
CA LEU A 43 5.44 -7.90 6.32
C LEU A 43 4.53 -6.75 6.73
N GLY A 44 4.92 -5.52 6.42
CA GLY A 44 4.12 -4.34 6.70
C GLY A 44 2.79 -4.36 5.97
N ALA A 45 2.79 -4.74 4.69
CA ALA A 45 1.58 -4.87 3.89
C ALA A 45 0.64 -5.93 4.47
N PHE A 46 1.17 -7.07 4.88
CA PHE A 46 0.39 -8.13 5.51
C PHE A 46 -0.26 -7.65 6.81
N THR A 47 0.51 -6.98 7.66
CA THR A 47 0.01 -6.43 8.92
C THR A 47 -1.04 -5.35 8.68
N THR A 48 -0.82 -4.49 7.70
CA THR A 48 -1.75 -3.41 7.35
C THR A 48 -3.05 -3.95 6.78
N MET A 49 -3.00 -5.03 5.99
CA MET A 49 -4.20 -5.67 5.47
C MET A 49 -5.03 -6.29 6.59
N SER A 50 -4.39 -6.89 7.59
CA SER A 50 -5.09 -7.42 8.76
C SER A 50 -5.78 -6.31 9.54
N ALA A 51 -5.12 -5.19 9.77
CA ALA A 51 -5.70 -4.03 10.43
C ALA A 51 -6.88 -3.47 9.64
N PHE A 52 -6.74 -3.39 8.32
CA PHE A 52 -7.81 -2.95 7.42
C PHE A 52 -9.04 -3.83 7.53
N ALA A 53 -8.84 -5.15 7.55
CA ALA A 53 -9.94 -6.11 7.66
C ALA A 53 -10.69 -5.95 8.99
N ILE A 54 -9.96 -5.83 10.10
CA ILE A 54 -10.56 -5.65 11.43
C ILE A 54 -11.30 -4.31 11.51
N ASP A 55 -10.70 -3.23 11.02
CA ASP A 55 -11.33 -1.91 11.01
C ASP A 55 -12.63 -1.95 10.19
N THR A 56 -12.63 -2.65 9.06
CA THR A 56 -13.82 -2.80 8.22
C THR A 56 -14.94 -3.50 8.99
N ILE A 57 -14.64 -4.59 9.68
CA ILE A 57 -15.63 -5.33 10.48
C ILE A 57 -16.22 -4.44 11.57
N ARG A 58 -15.37 -3.71 12.29
CA ARG A 58 -15.81 -2.84 13.37
C ARG A 58 -16.69 -1.70 12.87
N MET A 59 -16.31 -1.09 11.75
CA MET A 59 -17.01 0.07 11.21
C MET A 59 -18.35 -0.29 10.56
N VAL A 60 -18.45 -1.44 9.90
CA VAL A 60 -19.66 -1.80 9.18
C VAL A 60 -20.85 -1.97 10.11
N GLU A 61 -20.62 -2.37 11.34
CA GLU A 61 -21.69 -2.56 12.32
C GLU A 61 -22.22 -1.24 12.89
N THR A 62 -21.35 -0.21 12.94
CA THR A 62 -21.69 1.06 13.57
C THR A 62 -21.92 2.18 12.58
N ASN A 63 -21.21 2.18 11.45
CA ASN A 63 -21.30 3.25 10.45
C ASN A 63 -21.03 2.72 9.04
N PRO A 64 -22.03 2.17 8.38
CA PRO A 64 -21.88 1.61 7.02
C PRO A 64 -21.40 2.64 5.99
N SER A 65 -21.85 3.88 6.07
CA SER A 65 -21.44 4.93 5.13
C SER A 65 -19.95 5.24 5.21
N SER A 66 -19.42 5.43 6.42
CA SER A 66 -17.98 5.64 6.63
C SER A 66 -17.17 4.43 6.22
N THR A 67 -17.70 3.22 6.44
CA THR A 67 -17.06 1.98 6.01
C THR A 67 -16.92 1.94 4.49
N ALA A 68 -17.98 2.28 3.76
CA ALA A 68 -17.93 2.30 2.29
C ALA A 68 -16.89 3.33 1.79
N ILE A 69 -16.83 4.50 2.40
CA ILE A 69 -15.85 5.54 2.06
C ILE A 69 -14.43 5.02 2.32
N MET A 70 -14.19 4.44 3.48
CA MET A 70 -12.87 3.93 3.87
C MET A 70 -12.41 2.82 2.92
N VAL A 71 -13.26 1.83 2.65
CA VAL A 71 -12.91 0.71 1.78
C VAL A 71 -12.64 1.20 0.35
N THR A 72 -13.52 2.01 -0.19
CA THR A 72 -13.38 2.53 -1.55
C THR A 72 -12.12 3.39 -1.69
N THR A 73 -11.90 4.33 -0.78
CA THR A 73 -10.73 5.21 -0.80
C THR A 73 -9.44 4.42 -0.65
N THR A 74 -9.40 3.46 0.26
CA THR A 74 -8.21 2.66 0.51
C THR A 74 -7.88 1.78 -0.70
N LEU A 75 -8.86 1.08 -1.27
CA LEU A 75 -8.63 0.20 -2.41
C LEU A 75 -8.22 0.98 -3.65
N ILE A 76 -9.00 1.98 -4.03
CA ILE A 76 -8.72 2.78 -5.22
C ILE A 76 -7.42 3.57 -5.04
N GLY A 77 -7.24 4.20 -3.89
CA GLY A 77 -6.04 4.97 -3.59
C GLY A 77 -4.79 4.11 -3.58
N SER A 78 -4.84 2.94 -2.95
CA SER A 78 -3.68 2.03 -2.87
C SER A 78 -3.29 1.51 -4.24
N ILE A 79 -4.26 1.06 -5.04
CA ILE A 79 -3.98 0.57 -6.39
C ILE A 79 -3.41 1.69 -7.25
N SER A 80 -3.99 2.89 -7.17
CA SER A 80 -3.52 4.05 -7.94
C SER A 80 -2.09 4.44 -7.55
N LEU A 81 -1.79 4.49 -6.26
CA LEU A 81 -0.46 4.86 -5.77
C LEU A 81 0.58 3.79 -6.10
N ALA A 82 0.23 2.51 -6.01
CA ALA A 82 1.12 1.43 -6.41
C ALA A 82 1.45 1.54 -7.90
N TRP A 83 0.45 1.81 -8.73
CA TRP A 83 0.66 1.99 -10.17
C TRP A 83 1.52 3.22 -10.47
N ILE A 84 1.26 4.33 -9.80
CA ILE A 84 2.06 5.56 -9.95
C ILE A 84 3.52 5.28 -9.59
N GLY A 85 3.77 4.62 -8.44
CA GLY A 85 5.12 4.26 -8.03
C GLY A 85 5.81 3.36 -9.03
N TRP A 86 5.10 2.36 -9.52
CA TRP A 86 5.59 1.46 -10.58
C TRP A 86 6.03 2.23 -11.82
N ARG A 87 5.16 3.13 -12.30
CA ARG A 87 5.45 3.91 -13.53
C ARG A 87 6.60 4.89 -13.33
N ILE A 88 6.67 5.53 -12.17
CA ILE A 88 7.77 6.44 -11.85
C ILE A 88 9.10 5.68 -11.88
N SER A 89 9.18 4.53 -11.23
CA SER A 89 10.41 3.74 -11.19
C SER A 89 10.85 3.28 -12.57
N ILE A 90 9.91 2.80 -13.39
CA ILE A 90 10.23 2.39 -14.76
C ILE A 90 10.80 3.58 -15.54
N ALA A 91 10.21 4.76 -15.42
CA ALA A 91 10.67 5.95 -16.11
C ALA A 91 12.09 6.36 -15.69
N PHE A 92 12.43 6.22 -14.40
CA PHE A 92 13.75 6.60 -13.91
C PHE A 92 14.83 5.55 -14.14
N VAL A 93 14.48 4.27 -14.20
CA VAL A 93 15.45 3.18 -14.39
C VAL A 93 15.70 2.93 -15.88
N THR A 94 14.68 3.04 -16.71
CA THR A 94 14.81 2.86 -18.16
C THR A 94 14.89 4.17 -18.91
#